data_883e659ee529b9e292df98c6d330eed4
#
_entry.id   883e659ee529b9e292df98c6d330eed4
#
_cell.length_a   1.000
_cell.length_b   1.000
_cell.length_c   1.000
_cell.angle_alpha   90.00
_cell.angle_beta   90.00
_cell.angle_gamma   90.00
#
_symmetry.space_group_name_H-M   'P 1'
#
loop_
_entity.id
_entity.type
_entity.pdbx_description
1 polymer ?
#
loop_
_entity_poly.entity_id
_entity_poly.type
_entity_poly.pdbx_seq_one_letter_code
_entity_poly.pdbx_strand_id
1 'polypeptide(L)'
;MNRAQTMPGIAASTSSFRVAQWRMLLAAMFCYLFFYTGRQTFGFAIPGIQAEFGFTKEHLGWASAAMLWAYAIGQAINGNLADKFGGRRIMTAGAVLSCAANWLTSFASSFSALILPWGINGYFQALGWAPGSRLISNWWSTGERGKVYGLYVFAAGCASVLSLSLIHISETTRPY
;
A
#
# COMPACT_ATOMS: atom_id res chain seq x y z
N MET A 1 45.18 22.19 21.72
CA MET A 1 43.79 22.68 21.55
C MET A 1 43.50 22.74 20.06
N ASN A 2 42.84 21.69 19.54
CA ASN A 2 42.56 21.58 18.12
C ASN A 2 41.05 21.89 17.92
N ARG A 3 40.71 23.09 17.49
CA ARG A 3 39.38 23.47 17.08
C ARG A 3 39.14 22.82 15.72
N ALA A 4 38.43 21.69 15.72
CA ALA A 4 37.82 21.18 14.50
C ALA A 4 36.86 22.24 13.98
N GLN A 5 37.29 22.97 12.95
CA GLN A 5 36.41 23.85 12.17
C GLN A 5 35.41 22.99 11.46
N THR A 6 34.22 22.87 12.02
CA THR A 6 33.05 22.28 11.35
C THR A 6 32.72 23.16 10.14
N MET A 7 33.03 22.68 8.95
CA MET A 7 32.75 23.38 7.70
C MET A 7 31.23 23.58 7.57
N PRO A 8 30.71 24.79 7.51
CA PRO A 8 29.27 25.07 7.49
C PRO A 8 28.54 24.42 6.29
N GLY A 9 29.24 24.17 5.19
CA GLY A 9 28.68 23.53 4.01
C GLY A 9 28.31 22.05 4.18
N ILE A 10 29.05 21.30 5.02
CA ILE A 10 28.77 19.84 5.27
C ILE A 10 27.56 19.69 6.17
N ALA A 11 27.40 20.55 7.18
CA ALA A 11 26.24 20.52 8.07
C ALA A 11 24.93 20.90 7.34
N ALA A 12 24.98 21.88 6.44
CA ALA A 12 23.83 22.29 5.62
C ALA A 12 23.43 21.19 4.62
N SER A 13 24.38 20.48 4.00
CA SER A 13 24.09 19.36 3.09
C SER A 13 23.48 18.15 3.81
N THR A 14 23.92 17.85 5.04
CA THR A 14 23.37 16.76 5.85
C THR A 14 21.95 17.06 6.34
N SER A 15 21.65 18.31 6.74
CA SER A 15 20.28 18.69 7.12
C SER A 15 19.31 18.63 5.95
N SER A 16 19.71 19.10 4.78
CA SER A 16 18.91 19.03 3.55
C SER A 16 18.64 17.58 3.14
N PHE A 17 19.62 16.70 3.25
CA PHE A 17 19.46 15.28 2.96
C PHE A 17 18.47 14.60 3.94
N ARG A 18 18.56 14.90 5.24
CA ARG A 18 17.61 14.39 6.24
C ARG A 18 16.17 14.82 5.95
N VAL A 19 15.95 16.05 5.55
CA VAL A 19 14.62 16.52 5.14
C VAL A 19 14.11 15.74 3.93
N ALA A 20 14.96 15.47 2.94
CA ALA A 20 14.60 14.68 1.77
C ALA A 20 14.26 13.22 2.14
N GLN A 21 15.02 12.59 3.06
CA GLN A 21 14.73 11.25 3.59
C GLN A 21 13.32 11.19 4.21
N TRP A 22 12.99 12.11 5.11
CA TRP A 22 11.69 12.13 5.77
C TRP A 22 10.54 12.43 4.80
N ARG A 23 10.72 13.33 3.87
CA ARG A 23 9.73 13.59 2.80
C ARG A 23 9.45 12.32 1.98
N MET A 24 10.49 11.60 1.61
CA MET A 24 10.35 10.34 0.88
C MET A 24 9.60 9.30 1.72
N LEU A 25 9.97 9.14 3.01
CA LEU A 25 9.31 8.20 3.89
C LEU A 25 7.83 8.54 4.08
N LEU A 26 7.50 9.78 4.39
CA LEU A 26 6.12 10.22 4.57
C LEU A 26 5.27 10.01 3.31
N ALA A 27 5.82 10.30 2.13
CA ALA A 27 5.14 10.04 0.86
C ALA A 27 4.91 8.53 0.63
N ALA A 28 5.92 7.70 0.94
CA ALA A 28 5.80 6.26 0.86
C ALA A 28 4.77 5.70 1.86
N MET A 29 4.78 6.18 3.11
CA MET A 29 3.80 5.81 4.15
C MET A 29 2.39 6.20 3.74
N PHE A 30 2.19 7.41 3.23
CA PHE A 30 0.91 7.89 2.74
C PHE A 30 0.39 7.00 1.60
N CYS A 31 1.21 6.71 0.61
CA CYS A 31 0.86 5.82 -0.48
C CYS A 31 0.51 4.40 0.05
N TYR A 32 1.31 3.87 0.98
CA TYR A 32 1.12 2.54 1.55
C TYR A 32 -0.14 2.42 2.40
N LEU A 33 -0.50 3.47 3.12
CA LEU A 33 -1.76 3.57 3.85
C LEU A 33 -2.95 3.36 2.89
N PHE A 34 -2.96 4.01 1.74
CA PHE A 34 -4.05 3.87 0.77
C PHE A 34 -4.07 2.50 0.07
N PHE A 35 -2.92 1.87 -0.16
CA PHE A 35 -2.88 0.47 -0.59
C PHE A 35 -3.64 -0.44 0.40
N TYR A 36 -3.40 -0.27 1.69
CA TYR A 36 -4.06 -1.07 2.72
C TYR A 36 -5.53 -0.71 2.92
N THR A 37 -5.89 0.57 2.83
CA THR A 37 -7.31 0.99 2.85
C THR A 37 -8.09 0.29 1.75
N GLY A 38 -7.60 0.32 0.50
CA GLY A 38 -8.24 -0.35 -0.63
C GLY A 38 -8.33 -1.88 -0.48
N ARG A 39 -7.37 -2.52 0.21
CA ARG A 39 -7.42 -3.96 0.50
C ARG A 39 -8.45 -4.29 1.56
N GLN A 40 -8.54 -3.52 2.61
CA GLN A 40 -9.38 -3.81 3.76
C GLN A 40 -10.87 -3.56 3.49
N THR A 41 -11.18 -2.58 2.63
CA THR A 41 -12.56 -2.29 2.22
C THR A 41 -13.28 -3.50 1.66
N PHE A 42 -12.59 -4.41 0.95
CA PHE A 42 -13.19 -5.64 0.46
C PHE A 42 -13.69 -6.55 1.60
N GLY A 43 -12.87 -6.74 2.63
CA GLY A 43 -13.25 -7.55 3.81
C GLY A 43 -14.52 -7.03 4.49
N PHE A 44 -14.65 -5.72 4.60
CA PHE A 44 -15.83 -5.08 5.17
C PHE A 44 -17.04 -5.11 4.23
N ALA A 45 -16.83 -5.13 2.91
CA ALA A 45 -17.90 -5.23 1.94
C ALA A 45 -18.50 -6.63 1.81
N ILE A 46 -17.82 -7.68 2.31
CA ILE A 46 -18.27 -9.09 2.21
C ILE A 46 -19.74 -9.30 2.62
N PRO A 47 -20.22 -8.82 3.78
CA PRO A 47 -21.61 -9.01 4.18
C PRO A 47 -22.60 -8.36 3.20
N GLY A 48 -22.30 -7.17 2.70
CA GLY A 48 -23.12 -6.47 1.71
C GLY A 48 -23.15 -7.20 0.37
N ILE A 49 -22.00 -7.66 -0.11
CA ILE A 49 -21.88 -8.44 -1.37
C ILE A 49 -22.69 -9.76 -1.26
N GLN A 50 -22.66 -10.43 -0.11
CA GLN A 50 -23.45 -11.63 0.11
C GLN A 50 -24.95 -11.35 0.08
N ALA A 51 -25.37 -10.27 0.71
CA ALA A 51 -26.79 -9.90 0.76
C ALA A 51 -27.33 -9.47 -0.60
N GLU A 52 -26.54 -8.76 -1.41
CA GLU A 52 -26.95 -8.19 -2.69
C GLU A 52 -26.88 -9.22 -3.83
N PHE A 53 -25.79 -9.99 -3.92
CA PHE A 53 -25.52 -10.90 -5.03
C PHE A 53 -25.73 -12.38 -4.70
N GLY A 54 -26.03 -12.72 -3.45
CA GLY A 54 -26.20 -14.12 -3.01
C GLY A 54 -24.93 -14.97 -3.08
N PHE A 55 -23.75 -14.34 -3.13
CA PHE A 55 -22.48 -15.09 -3.18
C PHE A 55 -22.24 -15.85 -1.88
N THR A 56 -21.82 -17.09 -2.00
CA THR A 56 -21.47 -17.91 -0.85
C THR A 56 -20.15 -17.45 -0.22
N LYS A 57 -19.93 -17.84 1.04
CA LYS A 57 -18.64 -17.63 1.72
C LYS A 57 -17.48 -18.27 0.95
N GLU A 58 -17.76 -19.38 0.26
CA GLU A 58 -16.76 -20.06 -0.59
C GLU A 58 -16.36 -19.19 -1.79
N HIS A 59 -17.32 -18.60 -2.51
CA HIS A 59 -17.04 -17.67 -3.60
C HIS A 59 -16.13 -16.51 -3.15
N LEU A 60 -16.43 -15.91 -2.01
CA LEU A 60 -15.66 -14.79 -1.50
C LEU A 60 -14.30 -15.22 -0.92
N GLY A 61 -14.21 -16.46 -0.42
CA GLY A 61 -12.97 -17.13 -0.07
C GLY A 61 -12.05 -17.30 -1.29
N TRP A 62 -12.59 -17.79 -2.41
CA TRP A 62 -11.83 -17.90 -3.67
C TRP A 62 -11.38 -16.55 -4.21
N ALA A 63 -12.22 -15.52 -4.14
CA ALA A 63 -11.83 -14.16 -4.53
C ALA A 63 -10.64 -13.64 -3.67
N SER A 64 -10.71 -13.85 -2.35
CA SER A 64 -9.63 -13.49 -1.43
C SER A 64 -8.36 -14.29 -1.70
N ALA A 65 -8.46 -15.58 -1.97
CA ALA A 65 -7.34 -16.45 -2.32
C ALA A 65 -6.68 -16.01 -3.63
N ALA A 66 -7.46 -15.70 -4.67
CA ALA A 66 -6.94 -15.22 -5.95
C ALA A 66 -6.10 -13.93 -5.77
N MET A 67 -6.60 -13.00 -4.97
CA MET A 67 -5.88 -11.77 -4.64
C MET A 67 -4.56 -12.06 -3.91
N LEU A 68 -4.56 -12.96 -2.91
CA LEU A 68 -3.35 -13.30 -2.15
C LEU A 68 -2.32 -14.05 -3.00
N TRP A 69 -2.74 -14.96 -3.89
CA TRP A 69 -1.86 -15.64 -4.83
C TRP A 69 -1.22 -14.67 -5.82
N ALA A 70 -2.02 -13.80 -6.42
CA ALA A 70 -1.48 -12.76 -7.32
C ALA A 70 -0.53 -11.81 -6.59
N TYR A 71 -0.82 -11.47 -5.34
CA TYR A 71 0.06 -10.68 -4.48
C TYR A 71 1.40 -11.40 -4.22
N ALA A 72 1.37 -12.68 -3.87
CA ALA A 72 2.58 -13.47 -3.62
C ALA A 72 3.48 -13.55 -4.87
N ILE A 73 2.89 -13.83 -6.04
CA ILE A 73 3.59 -13.82 -7.33
C ILE A 73 4.17 -12.44 -7.61
N GLY A 74 3.37 -11.39 -7.40
CA GLY A 74 3.80 -10.00 -7.57
C GLY A 74 4.98 -9.63 -6.67
N GLN A 75 5.05 -10.11 -5.43
CA GLN A 75 6.17 -9.84 -4.54
C GLN A 75 7.50 -10.39 -5.09
N ALA A 76 7.48 -11.57 -5.68
CA ALA A 76 8.68 -12.18 -6.27
C ALA A 76 9.20 -11.40 -7.50
N ILE A 77 8.29 -10.82 -8.30
CA ILE A 77 8.62 -10.14 -9.56
C ILE A 77 8.94 -8.65 -9.32
N ASN A 78 8.15 -7.98 -8.49
CA ASN A 78 8.15 -6.52 -8.36
C ASN A 78 9.39 -5.96 -7.65
N GLY A 79 10.10 -6.77 -6.88
CA GLY A 79 11.42 -6.41 -6.35
C GLY A 79 12.40 -6.06 -7.46
N ASN A 80 12.49 -6.91 -8.48
CA ASN A 80 13.36 -6.70 -9.65
C ASN A 80 12.92 -5.50 -10.51
N LEU A 81 11.60 -5.29 -10.65
CA LEU A 81 11.07 -4.11 -11.33
C LEU A 81 11.46 -2.81 -10.63
N ALA A 82 11.41 -2.79 -9.30
CA ALA A 82 11.81 -1.63 -8.52
C ALA A 82 13.30 -1.31 -8.69
N ASP A 83 14.15 -2.32 -8.83
CA ASP A 83 15.58 -2.12 -9.09
C ASP A 83 15.83 -1.54 -10.50
N LYS A 84 15.09 -1.99 -11.50
CA LYS A 84 15.26 -1.58 -12.89
C LYS A 84 14.67 -0.19 -13.20
N PHE A 85 13.47 0.10 -12.68
CA PHE A 85 12.72 1.32 -13.04
C PHE A 85 12.65 2.36 -11.91
N GLY A 86 13.16 2.02 -10.73
CA GLY A 86 13.15 2.86 -9.54
C GLY A 86 11.88 2.70 -8.70
N GLY A 87 12.05 2.52 -7.40
CA GLY A 87 10.97 2.24 -6.45
C GLY A 87 9.84 3.29 -6.46
N ARG A 88 10.17 4.57 -6.62
CA ARG A 88 9.18 5.65 -6.68
C ARG A 88 8.19 5.47 -7.84
N ARG A 89 8.69 5.22 -9.05
CA ARG A 89 7.84 5.08 -10.25
C ARG A 89 6.96 3.85 -10.15
N ILE A 90 7.55 2.74 -9.74
CA ILE A 90 6.84 1.47 -9.61
C ILE A 90 5.77 1.53 -8.53
N MET A 91 6.05 2.12 -7.37
CA MET A 91 5.07 2.29 -6.30
C MET A 91 3.90 3.21 -6.73
N THR A 92 4.18 4.31 -7.43
CA THR A 92 3.14 5.20 -7.95
C THR A 92 2.27 4.49 -8.99
N ALA A 93 2.87 3.77 -9.93
CA ALA A 93 2.14 2.98 -10.92
C ALA A 93 1.24 1.93 -10.24
N GLY A 94 1.77 1.22 -9.24
CA GLY A 94 1.00 0.26 -8.45
C GLY A 94 -0.21 0.89 -7.76
N ALA A 95 -0.06 2.07 -7.17
CA ALA A 95 -1.17 2.78 -6.51
C ALA A 95 -2.28 3.15 -7.50
N VAL A 96 -1.92 3.69 -8.66
CA VAL A 96 -2.90 4.06 -9.72
C VAL A 96 -3.60 2.81 -10.25
N LEU A 97 -2.85 1.76 -10.59
CA LEU A 97 -3.42 0.51 -11.12
C LEU A 97 -4.28 -0.21 -10.08
N SER A 98 -3.87 -0.22 -8.81
CA SER A 98 -4.67 -0.77 -7.72
C SER A 98 -5.97 0.01 -7.50
N CYS A 99 -5.93 1.34 -7.59
CA CYS A 99 -7.11 2.17 -7.53
C CYS A 99 -8.08 1.84 -8.68
N ALA A 100 -7.59 1.75 -9.91
CA ALA A 100 -8.40 1.37 -11.07
C ALA A 100 -9.01 -0.04 -10.91
N ALA A 101 -8.23 -1.02 -10.41
CA ALA A 101 -8.73 -2.36 -10.17
C ALA A 101 -9.80 -2.41 -9.07
N ASN A 102 -9.67 -1.62 -8.00
CA ASN A 102 -10.72 -1.48 -6.98
C ASN A 102 -12.00 -0.89 -7.58
N TRP A 103 -11.90 0.12 -8.44
CA TRP A 103 -13.04 0.69 -9.13
C TRP A 103 -13.72 -0.33 -10.05
N LEU A 104 -12.94 -1.07 -10.83
CA LEU A 104 -13.49 -2.15 -11.67
C LEU A 104 -14.21 -3.22 -10.84
N THR A 105 -13.68 -3.57 -9.67
CA THR A 105 -14.30 -4.51 -8.75
C THR A 105 -15.65 -4.00 -8.24
N SER A 106 -15.82 -2.69 -8.05
CA SER A 106 -17.09 -2.10 -7.58
C SER A 106 -18.24 -2.17 -8.59
N PHE A 107 -17.95 -2.38 -9.87
CA PHE A 107 -18.96 -2.59 -10.91
C PHE A 107 -19.28 -4.07 -11.16
N ALA A 108 -18.73 -4.97 -10.34
CA ALA A 108 -18.95 -6.40 -10.54
C ALA A 108 -20.40 -6.80 -10.21
N SER A 109 -21.09 -7.36 -11.20
CA SER A 109 -22.44 -7.93 -11.09
C SER A 109 -22.45 -9.46 -11.08
N SER A 110 -21.30 -10.10 -11.26
CA SER A 110 -21.15 -11.56 -11.29
C SER A 110 -19.86 -11.97 -10.57
N PHE A 111 -19.76 -13.25 -10.18
CA PHE A 111 -18.57 -13.75 -9.52
C PHE A 111 -17.31 -13.62 -10.37
N SER A 112 -17.37 -13.92 -11.66
CA SER A 112 -16.22 -13.74 -12.57
C SER A 112 -15.82 -12.26 -12.73
N ALA A 113 -16.80 -11.35 -12.80
CA ALA A 113 -16.55 -9.92 -12.85
C ALA A 113 -15.93 -9.38 -11.55
N LEU A 114 -16.13 -10.06 -10.42
CA LEU A 114 -15.54 -9.71 -9.12
C LEU A 114 -14.14 -10.29 -8.96
N ILE A 115 -13.97 -11.61 -9.21
CA ILE A 115 -12.72 -12.31 -8.90
C ILE A 115 -11.57 -11.88 -9.80
N LEU A 116 -11.82 -11.56 -11.08
CA LEU A 116 -10.76 -11.18 -12.01
C LEU A 116 -10.11 -9.84 -11.67
N PRO A 117 -10.83 -8.70 -11.55
CA PRO A 117 -10.20 -7.43 -11.20
C PRO A 117 -9.66 -7.45 -9.77
N TRP A 118 -10.30 -8.17 -8.84
CA TRP A 118 -9.81 -8.31 -7.47
C TRP A 118 -8.52 -9.14 -7.40
N GLY A 119 -8.42 -10.22 -8.16
CA GLY A 119 -7.20 -11.02 -8.30
C GLY A 119 -6.05 -10.19 -8.91
N ILE A 120 -6.30 -9.49 -10.01
CA ILE A 120 -5.33 -8.60 -10.65
C ILE A 120 -4.89 -7.49 -9.68
N ASN A 121 -5.82 -6.96 -8.88
CA ASN A 121 -5.51 -5.98 -7.85
C ASN A 121 -4.45 -6.51 -6.87
N GLY A 122 -4.46 -7.80 -6.55
CA GLY A 122 -3.42 -8.42 -5.72
C GLY A 122 -2.01 -8.20 -6.28
N TYR A 123 -1.82 -8.38 -7.57
CA TYR A 123 -0.54 -8.10 -8.23
C TYR A 123 -0.13 -6.62 -8.13
N PHE A 124 -1.08 -5.70 -8.36
CA PHE A 124 -0.82 -4.26 -8.23
C PHE A 124 -0.55 -3.84 -6.78
N GLN A 125 -1.20 -4.47 -5.83
CA GLN A 125 -0.95 -4.28 -4.39
C GLN A 125 0.48 -4.67 -3.98
N ALA A 126 1.07 -5.66 -4.65
CA ALA A 126 2.44 -6.08 -4.41
C ALA A 126 3.48 -5.01 -4.82
N LEU A 127 3.10 -4.05 -5.66
CA LEU A 127 3.91 -2.89 -6.02
C LEU A 127 4.04 -1.84 -4.88
N GLY A 128 3.35 -2.04 -3.77
CA GLY A 128 3.50 -1.23 -2.56
C GLY A 128 4.68 -1.65 -1.70
N TRP A 129 4.72 -2.91 -1.28
CA TRP A 129 5.71 -3.39 -0.30
C TRP A 129 7.14 -3.50 -0.84
N ALA A 130 7.35 -4.23 -1.93
CA ALA A 130 8.70 -4.50 -2.43
C ALA A 130 9.42 -3.21 -2.87
N PRO A 131 8.81 -2.30 -3.67
CA PRO A 131 9.42 -1.02 -4.00
C PRO A 131 9.59 -0.09 -2.79
N GLY A 132 8.65 -0.07 -1.85
CA GLY A 132 8.75 0.71 -0.62
C GLY A 132 9.93 0.28 0.25
N SER A 133 10.11 -1.03 0.40
CA SER A 133 11.26 -1.62 1.09
C SER A 133 12.58 -1.22 0.43
N ARG A 134 12.63 -1.20 -0.89
CA ARG A 134 13.81 -0.78 -1.65
C ARG A 134 14.11 0.71 -1.44
N LEU A 135 13.10 1.55 -1.43
CA LEU A 135 13.27 2.97 -1.10
C LEU A 135 13.88 3.15 0.30
N ILE A 136 13.37 2.45 1.30
CA ILE A 136 13.90 2.52 2.66
C ILE A 136 15.35 2.04 2.70
N SER A 137 15.69 0.90 2.10
CA SER A 137 17.05 0.38 2.13
C SER A 137 18.06 1.24 1.38
N ASN A 138 17.63 2.00 0.37
CA ASN A 138 18.49 2.91 -0.38
C ASN A 138 18.72 4.25 0.32
N TRP A 139 17.75 4.70 1.14
CA TRP A 139 17.80 6.03 1.74
C TRP A 139 18.26 6.02 3.21
N TRP A 140 18.21 4.88 3.90
CA TRP A 140 18.59 4.78 5.32
C TRP A 140 19.74 3.84 5.55
N SER A 141 20.59 4.21 6.53
CA SER A 141 21.67 3.37 7.02
C SER A 141 21.13 2.09 7.69
N THR A 142 21.91 1.04 7.70
CA THR A 142 21.52 -0.26 8.28
C THR A 142 21.03 -0.13 9.72
N GLY A 143 21.66 0.74 10.54
CA GLY A 143 21.28 0.94 11.94
C GLY A 143 19.92 1.66 12.14
N GLU A 144 19.43 2.40 11.14
CA GLU A 144 18.18 3.16 11.22
C GLU A 144 17.00 2.42 10.55
N ARG A 145 17.29 1.48 9.66
CA ARG A 145 16.26 0.79 8.85
C ARG A 145 15.16 0.16 9.67
N GLY A 146 15.47 -0.48 10.78
CA GLY A 146 14.48 -1.13 11.65
C GLY A 146 13.40 -0.16 12.13
N LYS A 147 13.79 1.03 12.59
CA LYS A 147 12.85 2.09 13.02
C LYS A 147 12.00 2.59 11.85
N VAL A 148 12.62 2.79 10.70
CA VAL A 148 11.94 3.29 9.50
C VAL A 148 10.97 2.27 8.94
N TYR A 149 11.33 0.98 8.93
CA TYR A 149 10.39 -0.10 8.59
C TYR A 149 9.22 -0.17 9.56
N GLY A 150 9.47 0.00 10.86
CA GLY A 150 8.40 0.06 11.86
C GLY A 150 7.39 1.17 11.56
N LEU A 151 7.86 2.38 11.22
CA LEU A 151 7.01 3.50 10.81
C LEU A 151 6.26 3.20 9.50
N TYR A 152 6.92 2.58 8.53
CA TYR A 152 6.30 2.22 7.26
C TYR A 152 5.17 1.20 7.45
N VAL A 153 5.38 0.18 8.28
CA VAL A 153 4.35 -0.82 8.61
C VAL A 153 3.25 -0.22 9.47
N PHE A 154 3.57 0.72 10.36
CA PHE A 154 2.57 1.45 11.15
C PHE A 154 1.53 2.15 10.28
N ALA A 155 1.91 2.68 9.11
CA ALA A 155 0.97 3.26 8.15
C ALA A 155 -0.09 2.24 7.67
N ALA A 156 0.28 0.96 7.52
CA ALA A 156 -0.67 -0.11 7.21
C ALA A 156 -1.66 -0.37 8.35
N GLY A 157 -1.20 -0.30 9.61
CA GLY A 157 -2.06 -0.37 10.79
C GLY A 157 -3.07 0.77 10.85
N CYS A 158 -2.64 2.00 10.56
CA CYS A 158 -3.52 3.18 10.49
C CYS A 158 -4.60 3.03 9.41
N ALA A 159 -4.34 2.30 8.34
CA ALA A 159 -5.34 2.04 7.30
C ALA A 159 -6.56 1.27 7.83
N SER A 160 -6.38 0.37 8.80
CA SER A 160 -7.48 -0.35 9.43
C SER A 160 -8.43 0.59 10.16
N VAL A 161 -7.85 1.50 10.94
CA VAL A 161 -8.63 2.51 11.68
C VAL A 161 -9.35 3.45 10.72
N LEU A 162 -8.66 3.90 9.67
CA LEU A 162 -9.24 4.75 8.64
C LEU A 162 -10.41 4.07 7.93
N SER A 163 -10.25 2.80 7.53
CA SER A 163 -11.29 2.05 6.83
C SER A 163 -12.53 1.86 7.70
N LEU A 164 -12.36 1.50 8.98
CA LEU A 164 -13.46 1.37 9.93
C LEU A 164 -14.19 2.70 10.13
N SER A 165 -13.46 3.81 10.27
CA SER A 165 -14.04 5.14 10.43
C SER A 165 -14.87 5.55 9.22
N LEU A 166 -14.38 5.31 8.00
CA LEU A 166 -15.08 5.63 6.76
C LEU A 166 -16.38 4.83 6.62
N ILE A 167 -16.36 3.54 6.98
CA ILE A 167 -17.54 2.68 6.93
C ILE A 167 -18.58 3.14 7.96
N HIS A 168 -18.16 3.41 9.19
CA HIS A 168 -19.07 3.89 10.23
C HIS A 168 -19.75 5.21 9.82
N ILE A 169 -19.02 6.14 9.23
CA ILE A 169 -19.60 7.38 8.70
C ILE A 169 -20.60 7.08 7.58
N SER A 170 -20.27 6.17 6.66
CA SER A 170 -21.16 5.78 5.55
C SER A 170 -22.46 5.14 6.04
N GLU A 171 -22.40 4.29 7.06
CA GLU A 171 -23.58 3.66 7.64
C GLU A 171 -24.50 4.66 8.38
N THR A 172 -23.92 5.58 9.13
CA THR A 172 -24.70 6.61 9.87
C THR A 172 -25.34 7.66 8.96
N THR A 173 -24.86 7.81 7.73
CA THR A 173 -25.40 8.77 6.76
C THR A 173 -26.40 8.18 5.77
N ARG A 174 -26.65 6.86 5.79
CA ARG A 174 -27.71 6.24 4.96
C ARG A 174 -29.07 6.60 5.52
N PRO A 175 -29.96 7.29 4.77
CA PRO A 175 -31.36 7.44 5.15
C PRO A 175 -32.01 6.06 5.13
N TYR A 176 -32.78 5.75 6.17
CA TYR A 176 -33.62 4.55 6.27
C TYR A 176 -34.71 4.56 5.19
#